data_e25cf265d1f9c543b1b5140c7fe50d9a
#
_entry.id   e25cf265d1f9c543b1b5140c7fe50d9a
#
_cell.length_a   1.000
_cell.length_b   1.000
_cell.length_c   1.000
_cell.angle_alpha   90.00
_cell.angle_beta   90.00
_cell.angle_gamma   90.00
#
_symmetry.space_group_name_H-M   'P 1'
#
loop_
_entity.id
_entity.type
_entity.pdbx_description
1 polymer ?
#
loop_
_entity_poly.entity_id
_entity_poly.type
_entity_poly.pdbx_seq_one_letter_code
_entity_poly.pdbx_strand_id
1 'polypeptide(L)'
;MGLVGKAIDGCERYNGSVAYSVRERAFMAAYDFEGHITDIPDYPEPGVIFKDITTLLKEPEGFKATIDAIADHFKDAGITKVVGAEARGFMIGAPVAYSLGAGFVPARKPGKLPREVRSESYELEYGTDSLEIHTDALDENDVVLIVDDLVATGGTAVAQAHLIEQFGAKLAGMGFLMELDFLNPCEAIAKATDAEVFALVHVD
;
A
#
# COMPACT_ATOMS: atom_id res chain seq x y z
N MET A 1 -15.63 25.69 27.93
CA MET A 1 -14.96 24.41 28.24
C MET A 1 -14.98 23.61 26.97
N GLY A 2 -13.86 23.62 26.25
CA GLY A 2 -13.75 23.14 24.90
C GLY A 2 -13.65 21.62 24.83
N LEU A 3 -14.42 21.03 23.96
CA LEU A 3 -14.18 19.69 23.44
C LEU A 3 -13.11 19.82 22.35
N VAL A 4 -11.88 19.47 22.70
CA VAL A 4 -10.80 19.27 21.74
C VAL A 4 -11.16 18.00 20.95
N GLY A 5 -11.50 18.16 19.67
CA GLY A 5 -11.64 17.06 18.75
C GLY A 5 -10.31 16.28 18.69
N LYS A 6 -10.36 14.97 18.99
CA LYS A 6 -9.26 14.08 18.66
C LYS A 6 -9.14 14.09 17.12
N ALA A 7 -8.02 14.63 16.65
CA ALA A 7 -7.59 14.39 15.29
C ALA A 7 -7.45 12.86 15.12
N ILE A 8 -7.91 12.35 14.00
CA ILE A 8 -7.70 10.97 13.60
C ILE A 8 -6.26 10.94 13.04
N ASP A 9 -5.28 10.79 13.95
CA ASP A 9 -3.84 10.73 13.64
C ASP A 9 -3.48 9.32 13.10
N GLY A 10 -3.98 8.96 11.94
CA GLY A 10 -3.70 7.65 11.34
C GLY A 10 -3.24 7.70 9.88
N CYS A 11 -3.27 8.88 9.28
CA CYS A 11 -2.81 9.09 7.91
C CYS A 11 -1.73 10.16 7.91
N GLU A 12 -0.48 9.79 7.81
CA GLU A 12 0.63 10.74 7.74
C GLU A 12 1.02 11.05 6.30
N ARG A 13 1.03 12.34 5.97
CA ARG A 13 1.61 12.83 4.71
C ARG A 13 3.13 12.78 4.81
N TYR A 14 3.80 12.33 3.76
CA TYR A 14 5.25 12.28 3.69
C TYR A 14 5.86 13.65 3.97
N ASN A 15 6.59 13.79 5.08
CA ASN A 15 7.26 15.02 5.49
C ASN A 15 8.80 14.94 5.50
N GLY A 16 9.38 13.91 4.90
CA GLY A 16 10.81 13.80 4.67
C GLY A 16 11.68 13.43 5.88
N SER A 17 11.16 12.80 6.92
CA SER A 17 11.90 12.53 8.16
C SER A 17 12.57 11.15 8.24
N VAL A 18 12.91 10.50 7.15
CA VAL A 18 13.53 9.18 7.12
C VAL A 18 15.06 9.23 7.02
N ALA A 19 15.77 8.21 7.58
CA ALA A 19 17.22 8.22 7.78
C ALA A 19 18.07 7.87 6.55
N TYR A 20 17.82 8.47 5.40
CA TYR A 20 18.72 8.48 4.26
C TYR A 20 19.99 9.29 4.52
N SER A 21 21.05 9.05 3.74
CA SER A 21 22.13 10.02 3.66
C SER A 21 21.57 11.39 3.26
N VAL A 22 22.21 12.47 3.68
CA VAL A 22 21.77 13.85 3.35
C VAL A 22 21.49 14.02 1.85
N ARG A 23 22.24 13.30 0.99
CA ARG A 23 22.11 13.35 -0.46
C ARG A 23 20.89 12.58 -0.99
N GLU A 24 20.58 11.43 -0.41
CA GLU A 24 19.43 10.62 -0.78
C GLU A 24 18.12 11.23 -0.26
N ARG A 25 18.13 11.79 0.95
CA ARG A 25 17.00 12.57 1.48
C ARG A 25 16.69 13.79 0.61
N ALA A 26 17.73 14.50 0.17
CA ALA A 26 17.56 15.64 -0.73
C ALA A 26 17.03 15.23 -2.10
N PHE A 27 17.41 14.04 -2.59
CA PHE A 27 16.93 13.50 -3.86
C PHE A 27 15.44 13.09 -3.76
N MET A 28 15.05 12.39 -2.70
CA MET A 28 13.66 11.92 -2.54
C MET A 28 12.69 13.04 -2.18
N ALA A 29 13.10 13.99 -1.35
CA ALA A 29 12.32 15.20 -1.07
C ALA A 29 12.18 16.12 -2.30
N ALA A 30 13.01 15.91 -3.33
CA ALA A 30 13.00 16.67 -4.58
C ALA A 30 12.44 15.89 -5.77
N TYR A 31 12.14 14.57 -5.62
CA TYR A 31 11.61 13.79 -6.73
C TYR A 31 10.12 14.07 -6.90
N ASP A 32 9.76 14.54 -8.09
CA ASP A 32 8.38 14.84 -8.46
C ASP A 32 7.65 13.56 -8.90
N PHE A 33 7.14 12.80 -7.92
CA PHE A 33 6.40 11.56 -8.20
C PHE A 33 5.15 11.83 -9.04
N GLU A 34 4.38 12.88 -8.68
CA GLU A 34 3.11 13.20 -9.32
C GLU A 34 3.32 13.62 -10.79
N GLY A 35 4.31 14.46 -11.08
CA GLY A 35 4.63 14.92 -12.43
C GLY A 35 5.08 13.80 -13.39
N HIS A 36 5.43 12.60 -12.87
CA HIS A 36 5.79 11.43 -13.67
C HIS A 36 4.65 10.40 -13.80
N ILE A 37 3.48 10.65 -13.19
CA ILE A 37 2.28 9.82 -13.33
C ILE A 37 1.40 10.45 -14.40
N THR A 38 0.91 9.64 -15.34
CA THR A 38 0.09 10.13 -16.45
C THR A 38 -1.39 9.97 -16.16
N ASP A 39 -2.12 11.06 -16.30
CA ASP A 39 -3.58 11.06 -16.23
C ASP A 39 -4.17 10.61 -17.56
N ILE A 40 -5.03 9.59 -17.50
CA ILE A 40 -5.79 9.09 -18.66
C ILE A 40 -7.26 9.39 -18.39
N PRO A 41 -7.83 10.42 -19.04
CA PRO A 41 -9.23 10.75 -18.86
C PRO A 41 -10.15 9.70 -19.48
N ASP A 42 -11.34 9.58 -18.92
CA ASP A 42 -12.41 8.71 -19.41
C ASP A 42 -12.02 7.22 -19.53
N TYR A 43 -11.22 6.70 -18.58
CA TYR A 43 -10.81 5.30 -18.52
C TYR A 43 -11.01 4.72 -17.10
N PRO A 44 -11.57 3.50 -16.95
CA PRO A 44 -12.18 2.64 -17.98
C PRO A 44 -13.55 3.13 -18.43
N GLU A 45 -14.12 4.13 -17.77
CA GLU A 45 -15.47 4.67 -18.03
C GLU A 45 -15.43 6.21 -18.13
N PRO A 46 -16.36 6.82 -18.87
CA PRO A 46 -16.45 8.28 -18.96
C PRO A 46 -16.56 8.95 -17.59
N GLY A 47 -15.75 10.00 -17.38
CA GLY A 47 -15.69 10.76 -16.13
C GLY A 47 -14.66 10.24 -15.12
N VAL A 48 -14.06 9.06 -15.34
CA VAL A 48 -12.97 8.54 -14.51
C VAL A 48 -11.62 9.02 -15.06
N ILE A 49 -10.77 9.55 -14.18
CA ILE A 49 -9.37 9.83 -14.50
C ILE A 49 -8.52 8.71 -13.93
N PHE A 50 -8.00 7.85 -14.81
CA PHE A 50 -7.10 6.78 -14.41
C PHE A 50 -5.66 7.30 -14.27
N LYS A 51 -5.03 7.02 -13.14
CA LYS A 51 -3.65 7.37 -12.87
C LYS A 51 -2.72 6.26 -13.34
N ASP A 52 -2.02 6.46 -14.45
CA ASP A 52 -1.07 5.48 -14.99
C ASP A 52 0.30 5.66 -14.34
N ILE A 53 0.59 4.81 -13.37
CA ILE A 53 1.87 4.77 -12.67
C ILE A 53 3.00 4.16 -13.50
N THR A 54 2.69 3.48 -14.62
CA THR A 54 3.72 2.81 -15.44
C THR A 54 4.68 3.81 -16.06
N THR A 55 4.23 5.05 -16.25
CA THR A 55 5.08 6.15 -16.74
C THR A 55 6.15 6.56 -15.72
N LEU A 56 5.85 6.49 -14.43
CA LEU A 56 6.82 6.67 -13.35
C LEU A 56 7.73 5.44 -13.22
N LEU A 57 7.14 4.24 -13.17
CA LEU A 57 7.89 3.01 -12.89
C LEU A 57 8.82 2.58 -14.02
N LYS A 58 8.60 3.03 -15.27
CA LYS A 58 9.51 2.75 -16.40
C LYS A 58 10.83 3.53 -16.30
N GLU A 59 10.85 4.63 -15.54
CA GLU A 59 12.05 5.44 -15.33
C GLU A 59 12.89 4.84 -14.18
N PRO A 60 14.17 4.51 -14.39
CA PRO A 60 15.00 3.88 -13.36
C PRO A 60 15.06 4.67 -12.05
N GLU A 61 15.12 5.99 -12.14
CA GLU A 61 15.17 6.90 -10.98
C GLU A 61 13.82 6.95 -10.25
N GLY A 62 12.70 7.00 -10.98
CA GLY A 62 11.35 7.01 -10.41
C GLY A 62 11.01 5.69 -9.72
N PHE A 63 11.35 4.57 -10.36
CA PHE A 63 11.17 3.25 -9.77
C PHE A 63 11.99 3.10 -8.48
N LYS A 64 13.30 3.44 -8.54
CA LYS A 64 14.17 3.39 -7.36
C LYS A 64 13.65 4.29 -6.24
N ALA A 65 13.29 5.53 -6.54
CA ALA A 65 12.79 6.48 -5.55
C ALA A 65 11.51 5.98 -4.86
N THR A 66 10.58 5.39 -5.62
CA THR A 66 9.35 4.79 -5.09
C THR A 66 9.63 3.67 -4.08
N ILE A 67 10.50 2.73 -4.48
CA ILE A 67 10.83 1.58 -3.63
C ILE A 67 11.57 2.01 -2.37
N ASP A 68 12.59 2.85 -2.53
CA ASP A 68 13.41 3.33 -1.42
C ASP A 68 12.59 4.13 -0.41
N ALA A 69 11.65 4.97 -0.88
CA ALA A 69 10.82 5.78 0.00
C ALA A 69 9.93 4.93 0.91
N ILE A 70 9.23 3.94 0.33
CA ILE A 70 8.37 3.04 1.10
C ILE A 70 9.22 2.17 2.04
N ALA A 71 10.30 1.58 1.53
CA ALA A 71 11.16 0.71 2.34
C ALA A 71 11.80 1.47 3.51
N ASP A 72 12.26 2.69 3.29
CA ASP A 72 12.92 3.49 4.32
C ASP A 72 11.96 3.96 5.41
N HIS A 73 10.70 4.24 5.04
CA HIS A 73 9.67 4.59 6.02
C HIS A 73 9.46 3.45 7.03
N PHE A 74 9.44 2.20 6.57
CA PHE A 74 9.17 1.03 7.39
C PHE A 74 10.41 0.24 7.84
N LYS A 75 11.62 0.69 7.59
CA LYS A 75 12.87 -0.07 7.86
C LYS A 75 13.06 -0.48 9.32
N ASP A 76 12.57 0.33 10.26
CA ASP A 76 12.72 0.09 11.70
C ASP A 76 11.51 -0.64 12.30
N ALA A 77 10.50 -1.00 11.50
CA ALA A 77 9.29 -1.67 11.95
C ALA A 77 9.45 -3.19 12.15
N GLY A 78 10.61 -3.76 11.80
CA GLY A 78 10.90 -5.19 11.96
C GLY A 78 10.11 -6.08 11.00
N ILE A 79 9.83 -5.60 9.78
CA ILE A 79 9.03 -6.30 8.78
C ILE A 79 9.66 -7.64 8.40
N THR A 80 8.88 -8.73 8.49
CA THR A 80 9.29 -10.07 8.05
C THR A 80 8.67 -10.46 6.72
N LYS A 81 7.49 -9.95 6.42
CA LYS A 81 6.76 -10.22 5.17
C LYS A 81 6.15 -8.95 4.59
N VAL A 82 6.15 -8.86 3.29
CA VAL A 82 5.38 -7.84 2.54
C VAL A 82 4.27 -8.55 1.77
N VAL A 83 3.02 -8.13 1.94
CA VAL A 83 1.87 -8.59 1.19
C VAL A 83 1.55 -7.56 0.11
N GLY A 84 1.40 -8.02 -1.13
CA GLY A 84 0.99 -7.16 -2.25
C GLY A 84 -0.16 -7.77 -3.04
N ALA A 85 -1.14 -6.95 -3.45
CA ALA A 85 -2.27 -7.42 -4.24
C ALA A 85 -1.95 -7.47 -5.74
N GLU A 86 -2.51 -8.48 -6.45
CA GLU A 86 -2.36 -8.55 -7.90
C GLU A 86 -3.11 -7.40 -8.60
N ALA A 87 -2.56 -6.85 -9.66
CA ALA A 87 -1.25 -7.18 -10.21
C ALA A 87 -0.22 -6.07 -9.92
N ARG A 88 -0.68 -4.81 -9.76
CA ARG A 88 0.22 -3.64 -9.68
C ARG A 88 0.96 -3.57 -8.35
N GLY A 89 0.34 -4.03 -7.25
CA GLY A 89 1.01 -4.16 -5.96
C GLY A 89 2.24 -5.07 -5.99
N PHE A 90 2.30 -6.04 -6.92
CA PHE A 90 3.49 -6.89 -7.08
C PHE A 90 4.71 -6.12 -7.58
N MET A 91 4.50 -5.12 -8.45
CA MET A 91 5.60 -4.35 -9.03
C MET A 91 6.33 -3.51 -7.98
N ILE A 92 5.62 -3.08 -6.94
CA ILE A 92 6.16 -2.27 -5.85
C ILE A 92 6.47 -3.14 -4.63
N GLY A 93 5.56 -4.01 -4.22
CA GLY A 93 5.69 -4.81 -3.00
C GLY A 93 6.86 -5.78 -3.03
N ALA A 94 7.10 -6.46 -4.15
CA ALA A 94 8.23 -7.39 -4.24
C ALA A 94 9.60 -6.70 -4.09
N PRO A 95 9.92 -5.60 -4.79
CA PRO A 95 11.17 -4.89 -4.56
C PRO A 95 11.26 -4.20 -3.19
N VAL A 96 10.14 -3.74 -2.60
CA VAL A 96 10.12 -3.25 -1.20
C VAL A 96 10.48 -4.38 -0.24
N ALA A 97 9.90 -5.57 -0.40
CA ALA A 97 10.28 -6.75 0.39
C ALA A 97 11.78 -7.06 0.29
N TYR A 98 12.32 -7.05 -0.93
CA TYR A 98 13.74 -7.25 -1.17
C TYR A 98 14.60 -6.19 -0.45
N SER A 99 14.22 -4.92 -0.53
CA SER A 99 14.92 -3.81 0.12
C SER A 99 14.91 -3.91 1.65
N LEU A 100 13.80 -4.39 2.23
CA LEU A 100 13.67 -4.62 3.68
C LEU A 100 14.29 -5.94 4.16
N GLY A 101 14.75 -6.82 3.26
CA GLY A 101 15.19 -8.18 3.62
C GLY A 101 14.06 -9.09 4.08
N ALA A 102 12.82 -8.79 3.70
CA ALA A 102 11.59 -9.51 4.04
C ALA A 102 11.17 -10.49 2.94
N GLY A 103 10.30 -11.45 3.28
CA GLY A 103 9.64 -12.30 2.29
C GLY A 103 8.50 -11.57 1.58
N PHE A 104 8.23 -11.92 0.31
CA PHE A 104 7.08 -11.40 -0.42
C PHE A 104 5.94 -12.43 -0.50
N VAL A 105 4.72 -12.00 -0.16
CA VAL A 105 3.51 -12.83 -0.17
C VAL A 105 2.51 -12.22 -1.17
N PRO A 106 2.17 -12.93 -2.25
CA PRO A 106 1.18 -12.47 -3.20
C PRO A 106 -0.24 -12.68 -2.66
N ALA A 107 -1.03 -11.60 -2.57
CA ALA A 107 -2.47 -11.68 -2.41
C ALA A 107 -3.12 -11.66 -3.81
N ARG A 108 -3.94 -12.67 -4.13
CA ARG A 108 -4.44 -12.87 -5.49
C ARG A 108 -5.96 -13.06 -5.54
N LYS A 109 -6.54 -12.80 -6.70
CA LYS A 109 -7.95 -13.09 -6.97
C LYS A 109 -8.22 -14.60 -6.96
N PRO A 110 -9.47 -15.02 -6.68
CA PRO A 110 -9.83 -16.43 -6.54
C PRO A 110 -9.36 -17.31 -7.70
N GLY A 111 -8.85 -18.49 -7.33
CA GLY A 111 -8.40 -19.51 -8.27
C GLY A 111 -7.07 -19.21 -8.98
N LYS A 112 -6.32 -18.18 -8.55
CA LYS A 112 -4.98 -17.87 -9.11
C LYS A 112 -3.86 -18.53 -8.33
N LEU A 113 -4.12 -19.01 -7.12
CA LEU A 113 -3.15 -19.70 -6.29
C LEU A 113 -3.37 -21.22 -6.34
N PRO A 114 -2.31 -22.03 -6.55
CA PRO A 114 -2.48 -23.47 -6.86
C PRO A 114 -2.58 -24.39 -5.62
N ARG A 115 -2.41 -23.86 -4.42
CA ARG A 115 -2.47 -24.63 -3.17
C ARG A 115 -3.64 -24.18 -2.29
N GLU A 116 -3.80 -24.73 -1.09
CA GLU A 116 -4.80 -24.28 -0.12
C GLU A 116 -4.63 -22.80 0.22
N VAL A 117 -5.75 -22.10 0.33
CA VAL A 117 -5.79 -20.66 0.54
C VAL A 117 -6.71 -20.29 1.70
N ARG A 118 -6.43 -19.14 2.32
CA ARG A 118 -7.41 -18.34 3.05
C ARG A 118 -7.93 -17.26 2.13
N SER A 119 -9.20 -16.94 2.26
CA SER A 119 -9.88 -15.97 1.41
C SER A 119 -10.61 -14.92 2.25
N GLU A 120 -10.60 -13.69 1.76
CA GLU A 120 -11.39 -12.59 2.30
C GLU A 120 -12.12 -11.89 1.18
N SER A 121 -13.42 -11.64 1.40
CA SER A 121 -14.28 -10.95 0.43
C SER A 121 -14.54 -9.52 0.86
N TYR A 122 -14.60 -8.61 -0.08
CA TYR A 122 -14.89 -7.21 0.17
C TYR A 122 -15.88 -6.66 -0.86
N GLU A 123 -16.65 -5.67 -0.44
CA GLU A 123 -17.62 -5.01 -1.30
C GLU A 123 -16.94 -3.96 -2.17
N LEU A 124 -17.32 -3.90 -3.44
CA LEU A 124 -17.02 -2.85 -4.38
C LEU A 124 -18.26 -1.99 -4.59
N GLU A 125 -18.12 -0.82 -5.22
CA GLU A 125 -19.29 -0.04 -5.65
C GLU A 125 -20.28 -0.87 -6.48
N TYR A 126 -19.78 -1.81 -7.27
CA TYR A 126 -20.57 -2.73 -8.09
C TYR A 126 -20.07 -4.17 -7.89
N GLY A 127 -20.67 -4.89 -6.92
CA GLY A 127 -20.40 -6.30 -6.67
C GLY A 127 -19.44 -6.57 -5.52
N THR A 128 -19.02 -7.82 -5.44
CA THR A 128 -18.09 -8.32 -4.42
C THR A 128 -16.83 -8.84 -5.11
N ASP A 129 -15.67 -8.53 -4.58
CA ASP A 129 -14.40 -9.12 -5.00
C ASP A 129 -13.78 -9.87 -3.81
N SER A 130 -12.74 -10.65 -4.05
CA SER A 130 -12.07 -11.43 -3.01
C SER A 130 -10.58 -11.50 -3.26
N LEU A 131 -9.83 -11.62 -2.18
CA LEU A 131 -8.40 -11.91 -2.22
C LEU A 131 -8.10 -13.22 -1.50
N GLU A 132 -7.08 -13.92 -1.98
CA GLU A 132 -6.60 -15.19 -1.45
C GLU A 132 -5.11 -15.10 -1.16
N ILE A 133 -4.70 -15.72 -0.03
CA ILE A 133 -3.30 -15.94 0.34
C ILE A 133 -3.15 -17.43 0.70
N HIS A 134 -2.02 -18.06 0.34
CA HIS A 134 -1.75 -19.44 0.73
C HIS A 134 -1.75 -19.64 2.24
N THR A 135 -2.32 -20.74 2.73
CA THR A 135 -2.47 -21.03 4.16
C THR A 135 -1.16 -21.15 4.92
N ASP A 136 -0.04 -21.37 4.22
CA ASP A 136 1.31 -21.50 4.76
C ASP A 136 2.18 -20.25 4.53
N ALA A 137 1.60 -19.14 4.06
CA ALA A 137 2.37 -17.96 3.67
C ALA A 137 2.74 -17.04 4.84
N LEU A 138 1.95 -17.05 5.89
CA LEU A 138 2.12 -16.24 7.10
C LEU A 138 1.90 -17.11 8.35
N ASP A 139 2.48 -16.67 9.46
CA ASP A 139 2.22 -17.21 10.80
C ASP A 139 2.17 -16.11 11.87
N GLU A 140 1.90 -16.50 13.11
CA GLU A 140 1.70 -15.59 14.26
C GLU A 140 2.96 -14.80 14.67
N ASN A 141 4.14 -15.18 14.17
CA ASN A 141 5.40 -14.49 14.45
C ASN A 141 5.74 -13.46 13.37
N ASP A 142 4.97 -13.42 12.29
CA ASP A 142 5.22 -12.49 11.19
C ASP A 142 4.80 -11.07 11.55
N VAL A 143 5.63 -10.13 11.13
CA VAL A 143 5.34 -8.68 11.11
C VAL A 143 5.18 -8.28 9.66
N VAL A 144 3.95 -7.91 9.29
CA VAL A 144 3.53 -7.77 7.90
C VAL A 144 3.37 -6.30 7.52
N LEU A 145 3.87 -5.94 6.35
CA LEU A 145 3.61 -4.68 5.66
C LEU A 145 2.74 -4.96 4.43
N ILE A 146 1.62 -4.28 4.28
CA ILE A 146 0.87 -4.23 3.01
C ILE A 146 1.52 -3.20 2.11
N VAL A 147 1.75 -3.56 0.83
CA VAL A 147 2.23 -2.60 -0.18
C VAL A 147 1.39 -2.73 -1.45
N ASP A 148 0.85 -1.60 -1.91
CA ASP A 148 0.14 -1.55 -3.19
C ASP A 148 0.48 -0.26 -3.96
N ASP A 149 0.01 -0.16 -5.18
CA ASP A 149 0.23 1.02 -6.01
C ASP A 149 -0.69 2.18 -5.62
N LEU A 150 -1.94 1.89 -5.30
CA LEU A 150 -2.95 2.92 -5.06
C LEU A 150 -3.94 2.47 -4.00
N VAL A 151 -4.33 3.38 -3.12
CA VAL A 151 -5.50 3.23 -2.27
C VAL A 151 -6.58 4.23 -2.69
N ALA A 152 -7.74 3.69 -3.09
CA ALA A 152 -8.91 4.48 -3.51
C ALA A 152 -9.95 4.57 -2.38
N THR A 153 -10.80 3.57 -2.24
CA THR A 153 -11.83 3.50 -1.18
C THR A 153 -11.35 2.78 0.10
N GLY A 154 -10.18 2.14 0.03
CA GLY A 154 -9.64 1.34 1.13
C GLY A 154 -10.13 -0.12 1.17
N GLY A 155 -11.12 -0.52 0.36
CA GLY A 155 -11.70 -1.86 0.43
C GLY A 155 -10.69 -3.00 0.27
N THR A 156 -9.81 -2.92 -0.72
CA THR A 156 -8.73 -3.91 -0.95
C THR A 156 -7.73 -3.96 0.21
N ALA A 157 -7.37 -2.80 0.75
CA ALA A 157 -6.45 -2.70 1.89
C ALA A 157 -7.05 -3.32 3.16
N VAL A 158 -8.33 -3.05 3.43
CA VAL A 158 -9.09 -3.66 4.53
C VAL A 158 -9.19 -5.17 4.37
N ALA A 159 -9.48 -5.67 3.17
CA ALA A 159 -9.52 -7.11 2.92
C ALA A 159 -8.16 -7.78 3.15
N GLN A 160 -7.06 -7.14 2.75
CA GLN A 160 -5.71 -7.63 3.04
C GLN A 160 -5.44 -7.62 4.55
N ALA A 161 -5.86 -6.58 5.29
CA ALA A 161 -5.71 -6.51 6.74
C ALA A 161 -6.44 -7.67 7.43
N HIS A 162 -7.69 -7.93 7.08
CA HIS A 162 -8.47 -9.06 7.62
C HIS A 162 -7.85 -10.41 7.26
N LEU A 163 -7.32 -10.57 6.04
CA LEU A 163 -6.58 -11.79 5.68
C LEU A 163 -5.37 -12.01 6.59
N ILE A 164 -4.57 -10.97 6.85
CA ILE A 164 -3.40 -11.05 7.71
C ILE A 164 -3.83 -11.41 9.15
N GLU A 165 -4.90 -10.82 9.65
CA GLU A 165 -5.46 -11.12 10.97
C GLU A 165 -5.84 -12.60 11.13
N GLN A 166 -6.37 -13.25 10.08
CA GLN A 166 -6.70 -14.69 10.09
C GLN A 166 -5.49 -15.59 10.39
N PHE A 167 -4.27 -15.11 10.15
CA PHE A 167 -3.03 -15.84 10.46
C PHE A 167 -2.50 -15.55 11.88
N GLY A 168 -3.07 -14.60 12.59
CA GLY A 168 -2.56 -14.10 13.86
C GLY A 168 -1.29 -13.26 13.71
N ALA A 169 -0.89 -12.92 12.49
CA ALA A 169 0.26 -12.09 12.19
C ALA A 169 0.00 -10.62 12.58
N LYS A 170 1.08 -9.90 12.90
CA LYS A 170 0.99 -8.48 13.21
C LYS A 170 1.02 -7.64 11.95
N LEU A 171 -0.02 -6.86 11.67
CA LEU A 171 0.03 -5.83 10.65
C LEU A 171 0.77 -4.60 11.21
N ALA A 172 1.91 -4.25 10.63
CA ALA A 172 2.74 -3.12 11.08
C ALA A 172 2.38 -1.81 10.38
N GLY A 173 1.94 -1.88 9.12
CA GLY A 173 1.58 -0.70 8.34
C GLY A 173 1.15 -1.04 6.93
N MET A 174 0.80 0.01 6.19
CA MET A 174 0.40 -0.04 4.79
C MET A 174 1.14 1.05 4.02
N GLY A 175 1.85 0.69 2.94
CA GLY A 175 2.59 1.61 2.08
C GLY A 175 2.01 1.67 0.68
N PHE A 176 1.69 2.86 0.21
CA PHE A 176 1.12 3.10 -1.11
C PHE A 176 1.98 4.08 -1.91
N LEU A 177 2.02 3.91 -3.22
CA LEU A 177 2.55 4.97 -4.08
C LEU A 177 1.58 6.16 -4.10
N MET A 178 0.26 5.90 -4.11
CA MET A 178 -0.75 6.95 -4.25
C MET A 178 -1.97 6.71 -3.34
N GLU A 179 -2.49 7.80 -2.77
CA GLU A 179 -3.77 7.86 -2.08
C GLU A 179 -4.73 8.83 -2.80
N LEU A 180 -5.97 8.41 -3.00
CA LEU A 180 -7.04 9.27 -3.51
C LEU A 180 -7.81 9.87 -2.32
N ASP A 181 -7.33 11.00 -1.82
CA ASP A 181 -7.82 11.64 -0.58
C ASP A 181 -9.32 11.94 -0.65
N PHE A 182 -9.84 12.33 -1.82
CA PHE A 182 -11.26 12.63 -2.04
C PHE A 182 -12.21 11.43 -1.81
N LEU A 183 -11.68 10.20 -1.77
CA LEU A 183 -12.44 8.97 -1.45
C LEU A 183 -12.34 8.56 0.03
N ASN A 184 -11.56 9.29 0.84
CA ASN A 184 -11.37 9.06 2.27
C ASN A 184 -10.98 7.60 2.65
N PRO A 185 -9.99 6.97 2.00
CA PRO A 185 -9.63 5.58 2.29
C PRO A 185 -9.18 5.37 3.74
N CYS A 186 -8.51 6.34 4.32
CA CYS A 186 -8.03 6.27 5.71
C CYS A 186 -9.16 6.12 6.72
N GLU A 187 -10.36 6.66 6.47
CA GLU A 187 -11.53 6.44 7.34
C GLU A 187 -11.99 4.98 7.30
N ALA A 188 -11.96 4.34 6.13
CA ALA A 188 -12.32 2.94 5.98
C ALA A 188 -11.28 2.03 6.66
N ILE A 189 -10.00 2.30 6.45
CA ILE A 189 -8.89 1.54 7.03
C ILE A 189 -8.88 1.66 8.55
N ALA A 190 -9.03 2.87 9.10
CA ALA A 190 -9.03 3.11 10.56
C ALA A 190 -10.19 2.43 11.31
N LYS A 191 -11.27 2.02 10.62
CA LYS A 191 -12.34 1.21 11.22
C LYS A 191 -11.95 -0.27 11.33
N ALA A 192 -11.02 -0.74 10.53
CA ALA A 192 -10.60 -2.13 10.45
C ALA A 192 -9.30 -2.40 11.23
N THR A 193 -8.40 -1.44 11.31
CA THR A 193 -7.08 -1.62 11.93
C THR A 193 -6.50 -0.30 12.41
N ASP A 194 -5.61 -0.37 13.42
CA ASP A 194 -4.81 0.76 13.90
C ASP A 194 -3.45 0.88 13.16
N ALA A 195 -3.25 0.12 12.07
CA ALA A 195 -2.01 0.13 11.32
C ALA A 195 -1.79 1.48 10.63
N GLU A 196 -0.54 1.95 10.66
CA GLU A 196 -0.12 3.18 9.99
C GLU A 196 -0.36 3.08 8.47
N VAL A 197 -0.86 4.17 7.89
CA VAL A 197 -0.99 4.32 6.43
C VAL A 197 -0.01 5.38 5.94
N PHE A 198 0.80 5.01 4.95
CA PHE A 198 1.79 5.87 4.33
C PHE A 198 1.59 5.90 2.82
N ALA A 199 1.50 7.09 2.23
CA ALA A 199 1.43 7.28 0.79
C ALA A 199 2.43 8.35 0.32
N LEU A 200 3.01 8.15 -0.87
CA LEU A 200 3.97 9.10 -1.46
C LEU A 200 3.28 10.27 -2.15
N VAL A 201 2.16 10.00 -2.80
CA VAL A 201 1.37 10.99 -3.57
C VAL A 201 -0.04 11.03 -3.02
N HIS A 202 -0.54 12.22 -2.78
CA HIS A 202 -1.91 12.48 -2.37
C HIS A 202 -2.65 13.23 -3.47
N VAL A 203 -3.80 12.69 -3.89
CA VAL A 203 -4.65 13.28 -4.93
C VAL A 203 -5.93 13.78 -4.27
N ASP A 204 -6.08 15.12 -4.26
CA ASP A 204 -7.24 15.84 -3.71
C ASP A 204 -8.46 15.81 -4.66
#